data_538f05d8c08c72f905a9b580136b3989
#
_entry.id   538f05d8c08c72f905a9b580136b3989
#
_cell.length_a   1.000
_cell.length_b   1.000
_cell.length_c   1.000
_cell.angle_alpha   90.00
_cell.angle_beta   90.00
_cell.angle_gamma   90.00
#
_symmetry.space_group_name_H-M   'P 1'
#
loop_
_entity.id
_entity.type
_entity.pdbx_description
1 polymer ?
#
loop_
_entity_poly.entity_id
_entity_poly.type
_entity_poly.pdbx_seq_one_letter_code
_entity_poly.pdbx_strand_id
1 'polypeptide(L)'
;MKKFLALILALVMALSLVACGEKKDDTKTEGGDTATGKVYYLNFKPEQDQDWQDLAKAYTEETGVPVTVLTAASGTYEEKLTSEIAKTDAPTLFQVNGPVGLASWKDYCYDLKDSQIYGELTSD
;
A
#
# COMPACT_ATOMS: atom_id res chain seq x y z
N MET A 1 -19.97 -43.89 -26.67
CA MET A 1 -20.19 -42.56 -26.12
C MET A 1 -19.89 -42.44 -24.60
N LYS A 2 -20.31 -43.41 -23.77
CA LYS A 2 -20.04 -43.36 -22.31
C LYS A 2 -18.56 -43.42 -21.92
N LYS A 3 -17.71 -44.11 -22.70
CA LYS A 3 -16.26 -44.20 -22.44
C LYS A 3 -15.47 -42.91 -22.78
N PHE A 4 -15.91 -42.18 -23.80
CA PHE A 4 -15.33 -40.88 -24.17
C PHE A 4 -15.66 -39.79 -23.15
N LEU A 5 -16.87 -39.81 -22.57
CA LEU A 5 -17.28 -38.83 -21.55
C LEU A 5 -16.45 -39.02 -20.27
N ALA A 6 -16.15 -40.25 -19.87
CA ALA A 6 -15.30 -40.54 -18.70
C ALA A 6 -13.85 -40.09 -18.90
N LEU A 7 -13.32 -40.17 -20.12
CA LEU A 7 -11.95 -39.75 -20.42
C LEU A 7 -11.79 -38.21 -20.43
N ILE A 8 -12.82 -37.50 -20.90
CA ILE A 8 -12.85 -36.04 -20.87
C ILE A 8 -12.96 -35.54 -19.43
N LEU A 9 -13.78 -36.21 -18.59
CA LEU A 9 -13.93 -35.84 -17.17
C LEU A 9 -12.64 -36.04 -16.37
N ALA A 10 -11.90 -37.12 -16.67
CA ALA A 10 -10.60 -37.41 -16.06
C ALA A 10 -9.52 -36.39 -16.47
N LEU A 11 -9.57 -35.89 -17.71
CA LEU A 11 -8.63 -34.86 -18.21
C LEU A 11 -8.86 -33.50 -17.58
N VAL A 12 -10.13 -33.13 -17.34
CA VAL A 12 -10.49 -31.87 -16.67
C VAL A 12 -10.08 -31.86 -15.21
N MET A 13 -10.15 -33.01 -14.52
CA MET A 13 -9.70 -33.09 -13.12
C MET A 13 -8.18 -33.09 -12.97
N ALA A 14 -7.43 -33.55 -13.99
CA ALA A 14 -5.96 -33.51 -13.96
C ALA A 14 -5.39 -32.08 -14.16
N LEU A 15 -6.13 -31.17 -14.79
CA LEU A 15 -5.72 -29.78 -15.01
C LEU A 15 -5.99 -28.84 -13.82
N SER A 16 -6.78 -29.27 -12.83
CA SER A 16 -7.11 -28.46 -11.65
C SER A 16 -6.15 -28.61 -10.46
N LEU A 17 -5.13 -29.48 -10.55
CA LEU A 17 -4.17 -29.76 -9.47
C LEU A 17 -2.82 -29.04 -9.62
N VAL A 18 -2.66 -28.15 -10.59
CA VAL A 18 -1.39 -27.42 -10.82
C VAL A 18 -1.39 -26.00 -10.25
N ALA A 19 -2.42 -25.60 -9.50
CA ALA A 19 -2.54 -24.24 -8.97
C ALA A 19 -2.18 -24.09 -7.48
N CYS A 20 -1.46 -25.03 -6.87
CA CYS A 20 -0.90 -24.88 -5.53
C CYS A 20 0.47 -25.55 -5.45
N GLY A 21 1.49 -24.84 -5.82
CA GLY A 21 2.90 -25.24 -5.71
C GLY A 21 3.75 -24.01 -5.55
N GLU A 22 3.97 -23.64 -4.31
CA GLU A 22 4.95 -22.68 -3.81
C GLU A 22 6.35 -23.07 -4.33
N LYS A 23 6.95 -22.24 -5.17
CA LYS A 23 8.39 -22.19 -5.39
C LYS A 23 8.81 -20.76 -5.65
N LYS A 24 9.61 -20.25 -4.72
CA LYS A 24 10.53 -19.15 -4.96
C LYS A 24 11.37 -19.48 -6.17
N ASP A 25 11.37 -18.62 -7.16
CA ASP A 25 12.44 -18.56 -8.13
C ASP A 25 12.62 -17.10 -8.54
N ASP A 26 13.81 -16.60 -8.23
CA ASP A 26 14.32 -15.32 -8.70
C ASP A 26 14.39 -15.35 -10.23
N THR A 27 13.48 -14.65 -10.89
CA THR A 27 13.66 -14.31 -12.29
C THR A 27 13.26 -12.86 -12.50
N LYS A 28 14.30 -12.06 -12.64
CA LYS A 28 14.27 -10.69 -13.09
C LYS A 28 13.62 -10.64 -14.48
N THR A 29 12.41 -10.13 -14.56
CA THR A 29 11.77 -9.83 -15.84
C THR A 29 11.53 -8.33 -15.88
N GLU A 30 12.28 -7.66 -16.72
CA GLU A 30 12.02 -6.29 -17.14
C GLU A 30 10.70 -6.24 -17.90
N GLY A 31 9.81 -5.33 -17.50
CA GLY A 31 8.65 -4.97 -18.31
C GLY A 31 7.33 -4.96 -17.56
N GLY A 32 6.91 -3.77 -17.11
CA GLY A 32 5.59 -3.51 -16.58
C GLY A 32 5.49 -3.68 -15.07
N ASP A 33 5.95 -2.67 -14.37
CA ASP A 33 5.82 -2.54 -12.92
C ASP A 33 4.34 -2.41 -12.56
N THR A 34 3.68 -3.53 -12.31
CA THR A 34 2.41 -3.51 -11.58
C THR A 34 2.79 -3.22 -10.14
N ALA A 35 2.68 -1.95 -9.75
CA ALA A 35 2.95 -1.50 -8.40
C ALA A 35 2.18 -2.34 -7.38
N THR A 36 2.88 -3.27 -6.73
CA THR A 36 2.35 -4.12 -5.68
C THR A 36 2.46 -3.40 -4.35
N GLY A 37 1.57 -2.47 -4.09
CA GLY A 37 1.57 -1.71 -2.85
C GLY A 37 0.31 -0.89 -2.73
N LYS A 38 0.15 -0.24 -1.59
CA LYS A 38 -0.93 0.71 -1.34
C LYS A 38 -0.38 1.88 -0.53
N VAL A 39 -1.00 3.02 -0.66
CA VAL A 39 -0.75 4.18 0.20
C VAL A 39 -1.99 4.45 1.05
N TYR A 40 -1.77 4.58 2.36
CA TYR A 40 -2.78 5.06 3.28
C TYR A 40 -2.24 6.30 3.99
N TYR A 41 -2.76 7.46 3.61
CA TYR A 41 -2.36 8.75 4.18
C TYR A 41 -3.34 9.21 5.24
N LEU A 42 -2.86 9.45 6.46
CA LEU A 42 -3.61 10.11 7.51
C LEU A 42 -3.35 11.61 7.43
N ASN A 43 -4.32 12.35 6.86
CA ASN A 43 -4.24 13.79 6.65
C ASN A 43 -4.65 14.55 7.94
N PHE A 44 -3.85 15.56 8.30
CA PHE A 44 -4.07 16.41 9.48
C PHE A 44 -4.69 17.78 9.14
N LYS A 45 -4.93 18.05 7.85
CA LYS A 45 -5.43 19.31 7.33
C LYS A 45 -6.85 19.16 6.75
N PRO A 46 -7.91 19.29 7.56
CA PRO A 46 -9.27 19.13 7.09
C PRO A 46 -9.67 20.11 6.00
N GLU A 47 -9.07 21.31 5.98
CA GLU A 47 -9.28 22.33 4.96
C GLU A 47 -8.80 21.91 3.55
N GLN A 48 -7.91 20.94 3.47
CA GLN A 48 -7.33 20.42 2.22
C GLN A 48 -7.83 19.01 1.89
N ASP A 49 -8.87 18.52 2.55
CA ASP A 49 -9.35 17.15 2.35
C ASP A 49 -9.69 16.87 0.88
N GLN A 50 -10.42 17.76 0.23
CA GLN A 50 -10.83 17.56 -1.16
C GLN A 50 -9.62 17.48 -2.11
N ASP A 51 -8.64 18.34 -1.92
CA ASP A 51 -7.42 18.35 -2.75
C ASP A 51 -6.66 17.02 -2.63
N TRP A 52 -6.58 16.47 -1.41
CA TRP A 52 -5.96 15.17 -1.17
C TRP A 52 -6.76 14.00 -1.75
N GLN A 53 -8.09 14.04 -1.70
CA GLN A 53 -8.94 13.02 -2.33
C GLN A 53 -8.78 13.05 -3.85
N ASP A 54 -8.75 14.22 -4.46
CA ASP A 54 -8.57 14.38 -5.91
C ASP A 54 -7.19 13.92 -6.36
N LEU A 55 -6.13 14.25 -5.61
CA LEU A 55 -4.78 13.79 -5.86
C LEU A 55 -4.65 12.26 -5.74
N ALA A 56 -5.23 11.68 -4.70
CA ALA A 56 -5.24 10.24 -4.47
C ALA A 56 -5.91 9.49 -5.63
N LYS A 57 -7.03 10.02 -6.11
CA LYS A 57 -7.74 9.47 -7.27
C LYS A 57 -6.89 9.55 -8.53
N ALA A 58 -6.33 10.72 -8.85
CA ALA A 58 -5.50 10.92 -10.03
C ALA A 58 -4.27 10.00 -10.03
N TYR A 59 -3.58 9.89 -8.89
CA TYR A 59 -2.43 9.01 -8.74
C TYR A 59 -2.80 7.53 -8.91
N THR A 60 -3.92 7.09 -8.34
CA THR A 60 -4.40 5.71 -8.51
C THR A 60 -4.75 5.42 -9.96
N GLU A 61 -5.39 6.35 -10.67
CA GLU A 61 -5.72 6.22 -12.08
C GLU A 61 -4.47 6.15 -12.98
N GLU A 62 -3.43 6.92 -12.66
CA GLU A 62 -2.19 6.96 -13.42
C GLU A 62 -1.30 5.74 -13.18
N THR A 63 -1.17 5.32 -11.91
CA THR A 63 -0.16 4.33 -11.51
C THR A 63 -0.72 2.94 -11.21
N GLY A 64 -2.03 2.82 -11.00
CA GLY A 64 -2.67 1.60 -10.50
C GLY A 64 -2.45 1.34 -9.00
N VAL A 65 -1.69 2.20 -8.28
CA VAL A 65 -1.47 2.08 -6.84
C VAL A 65 -2.69 2.62 -6.08
N PRO A 66 -3.38 1.80 -5.27
CA PRO A 66 -4.48 2.28 -4.46
C PRO A 66 -4.01 3.29 -3.42
N VAL A 67 -4.65 4.46 -3.37
CA VAL A 67 -4.39 5.50 -2.37
C VAL A 67 -5.66 5.77 -1.57
N THR A 68 -5.58 5.66 -0.26
CA THR A 68 -6.64 6.02 0.67
C THR A 68 -6.20 7.24 1.47
N VAL A 69 -7.05 8.24 1.56
CA VAL A 69 -6.84 9.41 2.43
C VAL A 69 -7.92 9.43 3.50
N LEU A 70 -7.49 9.43 4.75
CA LEU A 70 -8.36 9.65 5.90
C LEU A 70 -7.98 10.97 6.55
N THR A 71 -8.92 11.89 6.63
CA THR A 71 -8.69 13.20 7.21
C THR A 71 -9.19 13.26 8.65
N ALA A 72 -8.30 13.64 9.57
CA ALA A 72 -8.66 13.87 10.95
C ALA A 72 -9.39 15.23 11.10
N ALA A 73 -10.38 15.29 11.98
CA ALA A 73 -11.02 16.54 12.33
C ALA A 73 -10.02 17.48 13.03
N SER A 74 -10.27 18.79 12.94
CA SER A 74 -9.41 19.79 13.56
C SER A 74 -9.19 19.50 15.06
N GLY A 75 -7.93 19.48 15.47
CA GLY A 75 -7.54 19.26 16.87
C GLY A 75 -7.58 17.80 17.35
N THR A 76 -7.96 16.83 16.50
CA THR A 76 -8.08 15.42 16.92
C THR A 76 -7.04 14.50 16.26
N TYR A 77 -6.04 15.06 15.60
CA TYR A 77 -5.09 14.29 14.79
C TYR A 77 -4.32 13.23 15.60
N GLU A 78 -3.75 13.58 16.75
CA GLU A 78 -2.95 12.66 17.57
C GLU A 78 -3.79 11.50 18.11
N GLU A 79 -5.02 11.77 18.52
CA GLU A 79 -5.97 10.73 18.96
C GLU A 79 -6.33 9.81 17.80
N LYS A 80 -6.59 10.39 16.62
CA LYS A 80 -6.87 9.63 15.40
C LYS A 80 -5.67 8.78 14.99
N LEU A 81 -4.45 9.34 14.98
CA LEU A 81 -3.23 8.62 14.66
C LEU A 81 -3.02 7.43 15.61
N THR A 82 -3.18 7.64 16.91
CA THR A 82 -3.07 6.57 17.91
C THR A 82 -4.04 5.43 17.62
N SER A 83 -5.27 5.76 17.26
CA SER A 83 -6.30 4.77 16.92
C SER A 83 -6.01 4.03 15.62
N GLU A 84 -5.55 4.75 14.58
CA GLU A 84 -5.32 4.16 13.26
C GLU A 84 -4.04 3.33 13.19
N ILE A 85 -2.96 3.74 13.87
CA ILE A 85 -1.68 3.03 13.86
C ILE A 85 -1.77 1.66 14.54
N ALA A 86 -2.72 1.46 15.43
CA ALA A 86 -2.97 0.19 16.13
C ALA A 86 -3.73 -0.83 15.29
N LYS A 87 -4.24 -0.45 14.12
CA LYS A 87 -4.99 -1.35 13.24
C LYS A 87 -4.07 -2.24 12.41
N THR A 88 -4.58 -3.37 11.97
CA THR A 88 -3.90 -4.22 10.98
C THR A 88 -3.62 -3.48 9.68
N ASP A 89 -4.54 -2.62 9.26
CA ASP A 89 -4.40 -1.72 8.13
C ASP A 89 -4.09 -0.31 8.62
N ALA A 90 -2.85 -0.12 9.06
CA ALA A 90 -2.36 1.14 9.60
C ALA A 90 -1.97 2.13 8.49
N PRO A 91 -1.96 3.45 8.76
CA PRO A 91 -1.42 4.43 7.84
C PRO A 91 0.03 4.12 7.45
N THR A 92 0.32 4.20 6.16
CA THR A 92 1.67 4.09 5.61
C THR A 92 2.37 5.45 5.49
N LEU A 93 1.57 6.52 5.55
CA LEU A 93 2.03 7.90 5.49
C LEU A 93 1.26 8.74 6.52
N PHE A 94 1.98 9.40 7.42
CA PHE A 94 1.39 10.22 8.47
C PHE A 94 2.34 11.35 8.87
N GLN A 95 1.81 12.41 9.47
CA GLN A 95 2.60 13.53 9.92
C GLN A 95 3.08 13.35 11.35
N VAL A 96 4.30 13.79 11.58
CA VAL A 96 4.93 13.89 12.92
C VAL A 96 5.20 15.36 13.24
N ASN A 97 4.71 15.83 14.37
CA ASN A 97 4.81 17.22 14.78
C ASN A 97 6.05 17.47 15.65
N GLY A 98 7.11 17.96 15.02
CA GLY A 98 8.33 18.40 15.70
C GLY A 98 9.06 17.32 16.50
N PRO A 99 10.04 17.71 17.35
CA PRO A 99 10.86 16.77 18.11
C PRO A 99 10.07 15.93 19.11
N VAL A 100 9.01 16.49 19.71
CA VAL A 100 8.16 15.76 20.67
C VAL A 100 7.37 14.67 19.97
N GLY A 101 6.77 14.98 18.84
CA GLY A 101 6.07 14.00 18.02
C GLY A 101 7.03 12.93 17.50
N LEU A 102 8.23 13.31 17.07
CA LEU A 102 9.25 12.34 16.65
C LEU A 102 9.60 11.36 17.77
N ALA A 103 9.78 11.83 19.00
CA ALA A 103 10.06 10.95 20.14
C ALA A 103 8.95 9.92 20.38
N SER A 104 7.70 10.29 20.12
CA SER A 104 6.53 9.41 20.29
C SER A 104 6.35 8.40 19.14
N TRP A 105 6.68 8.79 17.91
CA TRP A 105 6.29 8.05 16.71
C TRP A 105 7.45 7.42 15.93
N LYS A 106 8.72 7.69 16.28
CA LYS A 106 9.90 7.21 15.54
C LYS A 106 9.93 5.69 15.33
N ASP A 107 9.44 4.93 16.30
CA ASP A 107 9.45 3.46 16.23
C ASP A 107 8.44 2.89 15.22
N TYR A 108 7.54 3.74 14.72
CA TYR A 108 6.59 3.46 13.65
C TYR A 108 7.05 4.01 12.29
N CYS A 109 8.19 4.71 12.25
CA CYS A 109 8.71 5.32 11.04
C CYS A 109 9.77 4.44 10.39
N TYR A 110 9.76 4.41 9.05
CA TYR A 110 10.83 3.79 8.28
C TYR A 110 11.97 4.80 8.04
N ASP A 111 13.22 4.35 8.14
CA ASP A 111 14.39 5.19 7.84
C ASP A 111 14.53 5.33 6.32
N LEU A 112 14.37 6.54 5.80
CA LEU A 112 14.40 6.87 4.38
C LEU A 112 15.78 7.33 3.88
N LYS A 113 16.83 7.31 4.71
CA LYS A 113 18.16 7.85 4.36
C LYS A 113 18.75 7.26 3.08
N ASP A 114 18.45 6.00 2.77
CA ASP A 114 18.95 5.30 1.59
C ASP A 114 17.89 5.23 0.46
N SER A 115 16.79 5.97 0.60
CA SER A 115 15.72 6.00 -0.41
C SER A 115 16.01 7.01 -1.52
N GLN A 116 15.40 6.78 -2.68
CA GLN A 116 15.47 7.72 -3.80
C GLN A 116 14.90 9.09 -3.39
N ILE A 117 13.82 9.14 -2.63
CA ILE A 117 13.21 10.40 -2.15
C ILE A 117 14.21 11.22 -1.33
N TYR A 118 15.02 10.58 -0.49
CA TYR A 118 16.01 11.29 0.31
C TYR A 118 17.08 11.94 -0.59
N GLY A 119 17.44 11.29 -1.70
CA GLY A 119 18.36 11.84 -2.69
C GLY A 119 17.84 13.06 -3.46
N GLU A 120 16.51 13.24 -3.50
CA GLU A 120 15.86 14.39 -4.14
C GLU A 120 15.76 15.62 -3.22
N LEU A 121 16.03 15.44 -1.92
CA LEU A 121 16.03 16.56 -0.98
C LEU A 121 17.22 17.48 -1.28
N THR A 122 16.94 18.75 -1.53
CA THR A 122 17.98 19.77 -1.64
C THR A 122 18.57 20.04 -0.26
N SER A 123 19.89 19.91 -0.14
CA SER A 123 20.61 20.38 1.04
C SER A 123 20.71 21.91 0.96
N ASP A 124 19.95 22.61 1.77
CA ASP A 124 20.19 24.02 2.08
C ASP A 124 21.17 24.14 3.24
#